data_42578ec5dfa62dedc5fd3323b536c391
#
_entry.id   42578ec5dfa62dedc5fd3323b536c391
#
_cell.length_a   1.000
_cell.length_b   1.000
_cell.length_c   1.000
_cell.angle_alpha   90.00
_cell.angle_beta   90.00
_cell.angle_gamma   90.00
#
_symmetry.space_group_name_H-M   'P 1'
#
loop_
_entity.id
_entity.type
_entity.pdbx_description
1 polymer ?
#
loop_
_entity_poly.entity_id
_entity_poly.type
_entity_poly.pdbx_seq_one_letter_code
_entity_poly.pdbx_strand_id
1 'polypeptide(L)'
;MIAGMTSHRAQLSEALTARLARQFGSEMPRIVRAFGVERLPMFRVNMLRTDDRAVMDTCREQSIVIERVPNVPHAFTVKNKTERELLESSLCQDGYIYLQGLTSMIPPLVLNLVPGETVLDLCAAPGSKTSQLAALMENQGEIVAVEKDPVRCQKLTHTLEIQKSTIVRIVSADAA
;
A
#
# COMPACT_ATOMS: atom_id res chain seq x y z
N MET A 1 -21.04 1.22 29.55
CA MET A 1 -22.09 1.27 28.50
C MET A 1 -21.32 1.43 27.18
N ILE A 2 -21.01 0.31 26.49
CA ILE A 2 -20.26 0.29 25.22
C ILE A 2 -21.31 0.35 24.12
N ALA A 3 -21.51 1.56 23.56
CA ALA A 3 -22.45 1.78 22.49
C ALA A 3 -21.89 1.22 21.17
N GLY A 4 -22.71 0.42 20.50
CA GLY A 4 -22.49 -0.40 19.35
C GLY A 4 -21.80 0.28 18.17
N MET A 5 -20.67 -0.29 17.79
CA MET A 5 -20.16 -0.24 16.43
C MET A 5 -20.97 -1.24 15.60
N THR A 6 -21.97 -0.74 14.88
CA THR A 6 -22.64 -1.51 13.84
C THR A 6 -21.65 -1.75 12.70
N SER A 7 -21.01 -2.90 12.71
CA SER A 7 -20.27 -3.44 11.57
C SER A 7 -21.22 -3.50 10.36
N HIS A 8 -21.03 -2.64 9.36
CA HIS A 8 -21.62 -2.84 8.05
C HIS A 8 -20.98 -4.11 7.45
N ARG A 9 -21.56 -5.28 7.72
CA ARG A 9 -21.28 -6.49 6.99
C ARG A 9 -21.55 -6.20 5.51
N ALA A 10 -20.52 -6.12 4.71
CA ALA A 10 -20.67 -6.03 3.26
C ALA A 10 -21.49 -7.24 2.78
N GLN A 11 -22.74 -7.01 2.45
CA GLN A 11 -23.62 -8.04 1.96
C GLN A 11 -23.21 -8.33 0.51
N LEU A 12 -22.57 -9.48 0.30
CA LEU A 12 -22.16 -9.91 -1.04
C LEU A 12 -23.41 -10.09 -1.92
N SER A 13 -23.34 -9.64 -3.15
CA SER A 13 -24.42 -9.88 -4.10
C SER A 13 -24.62 -11.38 -4.36
N GLU A 14 -25.84 -11.80 -4.66
CA GLU A 14 -26.18 -13.20 -4.98
C GLU A 14 -25.32 -13.72 -6.14
N ALA A 15 -25.10 -12.90 -7.18
CA ALA A 15 -24.27 -13.25 -8.32
C ALA A 15 -22.81 -13.54 -7.93
N LEU A 16 -22.22 -12.71 -7.05
CA LEU A 16 -20.87 -12.94 -6.55
C LEU A 16 -20.82 -14.20 -5.68
N THR A 17 -21.79 -14.37 -4.81
CA THR A 17 -21.90 -15.54 -3.93
C THR A 17 -21.99 -16.84 -4.74
N ALA A 18 -22.84 -16.88 -5.77
CA ALA A 18 -22.97 -18.02 -6.67
C ALA A 18 -21.67 -18.30 -7.44
N ARG A 19 -20.95 -17.25 -7.88
CA ARG A 19 -19.66 -17.40 -8.57
C ARG A 19 -18.59 -17.96 -7.64
N LEU A 20 -18.50 -17.45 -6.41
CA LEU A 20 -17.57 -17.95 -5.39
C LEU A 20 -17.87 -19.43 -5.03
N ALA A 21 -19.14 -19.79 -4.87
CA ALA A 21 -19.54 -21.17 -4.60
C ALA A 21 -19.12 -22.14 -5.73
N ARG A 22 -19.30 -21.74 -6.99
CA ARG A 22 -18.86 -22.56 -8.14
C ARG A 22 -17.34 -22.69 -8.22
N GLN A 23 -16.61 -21.63 -7.91
CA GLN A 23 -15.15 -21.60 -8.07
C GLN A 23 -14.42 -22.27 -6.90
N PHE A 24 -14.92 -22.11 -5.68
CA PHE A 24 -14.21 -22.50 -4.46
C PHE A 24 -14.90 -23.60 -3.64
N GLY A 25 -16.09 -24.07 -4.06
CA GLY A 25 -16.78 -25.19 -3.44
C GLY A 25 -16.85 -25.11 -1.92
N SER A 26 -16.26 -26.10 -1.24
CA SER A 26 -16.26 -26.21 0.23
C SER A 26 -15.51 -25.07 0.95
N GLU A 27 -14.59 -24.36 0.29
CA GLU A 27 -13.86 -23.21 0.86
C GLU A 27 -14.70 -21.92 0.91
N MET A 28 -15.80 -21.87 0.17
CA MET A 28 -16.64 -20.68 0.03
C MET A 28 -17.05 -20.06 1.40
N PRO A 29 -17.47 -20.80 2.43
CA PRO A 29 -17.83 -20.23 3.72
C PRO A 29 -16.67 -19.50 4.41
N ARG A 30 -15.44 -19.98 4.24
CA ARG A 30 -14.21 -19.33 4.73
C ARG A 30 -13.94 -18.03 4.01
N ILE A 31 -14.10 -18.03 2.69
CA ILE A 31 -13.92 -16.85 1.83
C ILE A 31 -14.94 -15.77 2.20
N VAL A 32 -16.23 -16.13 2.32
CA VAL A 32 -17.30 -15.19 2.70
C VAL A 32 -17.03 -14.58 4.07
N ARG A 33 -16.59 -15.36 5.06
CA ARG A 33 -16.19 -14.82 6.36
C ARG A 33 -15.07 -13.78 6.24
N ALA A 34 -14.09 -14.01 5.35
CA ALA A 34 -12.96 -13.08 5.15
C ALA A 34 -13.40 -11.70 4.61
N PHE A 35 -14.50 -11.62 3.86
CA PHE A 35 -15.06 -10.32 3.42
C PHE A 35 -15.64 -9.50 4.58
N GLY A 36 -16.03 -10.14 5.68
CA GLY A 36 -16.58 -9.48 6.87
C GLY A 36 -15.52 -9.12 7.93
N VAL A 37 -14.24 -9.43 7.69
CA VAL A 37 -13.16 -9.10 8.62
C VAL A 37 -12.72 -7.65 8.36
N GLU A 38 -12.80 -6.82 9.41
CA GLU A 38 -12.25 -5.47 9.36
C GLU A 38 -10.73 -5.53 9.21
N ARG A 39 -10.22 -4.86 8.18
CA ARG A 39 -8.79 -4.79 7.91
C ARG A 39 -8.20 -3.59 8.62
N LEU A 40 -7.25 -3.85 9.49
CA LEU A 40 -6.47 -2.78 10.09
C LEU A 40 -5.63 -2.07 9.01
N PRO A 41 -5.52 -0.75 9.08
CA PRO A 41 -4.63 -0.01 8.19
C PRO A 41 -3.19 -0.50 8.32
N MET A 42 -2.49 -0.51 7.20
CA MET A 42 -1.07 -0.85 7.13
C MET A 42 -0.33 0.22 6.37
N PHE A 43 0.92 0.45 6.75
CA PHE A 43 1.81 1.33 6.01
C PHE A 43 3.22 0.74 5.91
N ARG A 44 3.97 1.21 4.95
CA ARG A 44 5.42 1.06 4.91
C ARG A 44 6.11 2.38 5.21
N VAL A 45 7.25 2.33 5.86
CA VAL A 45 8.13 3.49 6.03
C VAL A 45 8.81 3.81 4.69
N ASN A 46 8.94 5.08 4.40
CA ASN A 46 9.66 5.55 3.22
C ASN A 46 11.15 5.75 3.55
N MET A 47 11.96 4.77 3.24
CA MET A 47 13.39 4.76 3.53
C MET A 47 14.20 5.81 2.75
N LEU A 48 13.61 6.49 1.76
CA LEU A 48 14.21 7.64 1.09
C LEU A 48 14.14 8.93 1.92
N ARG A 49 13.30 8.97 2.95
CA ARG A 49 13.02 10.18 3.73
C ARG A 49 13.29 10.05 5.22
N THR A 50 13.20 8.85 5.75
CA THR A 50 13.26 8.59 7.18
C THR A 50 13.65 7.13 7.44
N ASP A 51 13.65 6.72 8.67
CA ASP A 51 13.87 5.34 9.09
C ASP A 51 12.74 4.85 10.02
N ASP A 52 12.74 3.54 10.31
CA ASP A 52 11.74 2.91 11.16
C ASP A 52 11.70 3.53 12.56
N ARG A 53 12.87 3.91 13.12
CA ARG A 53 12.96 4.43 14.48
C ARG A 53 12.28 5.79 14.58
N ALA A 54 12.60 6.70 13.68
CA ALA A 54 12.01 8.03 13.66
C ALA A 54 10.47 7.97 13.50
N VAL A 55 9.98 7.08 12.61
CA VAL A 55 8.53 6.86 12.46
C VAL A 55 7.91 6.29 13.73
N MET A 56 8.55 5.31 14.39
CA MET A 56 8.06 4.73 15.65
C MET A 56 8.00 5.76 16.77
N ASP A 57 8.99 6.65 16.86
CA ASP A 57 9.04 7.71 17.87
C ASP A 57 7.93 8.74 17.61
N THR A 58 7.74 9.19 16.36
CA THR A 58 6.62 10.07 15.98
C THR A 58 5.25 9.41 16.24
N CYS A 59 5.10 8.14 15.91
CA CYS A 59 3.86 7.41 16.22
C CYS A 59 3.58 7.39 17.73
N ARG A 60 4.61 7.22 18.58
CA ARG A 60 4.47 7.23 20.02
C ARG A 60 4.04 8.62 20.53
N GLU A 61 4.65 9.69 20.03
CA GLU A 61 4.30 11.08 20.36
C GLU A 61 2.85 11.41 19.97
N GLN A 62 2.39 10.90 18.84
CA GLN A 62 1.03 11.11 18.35
C GLN A 62 0.01 10.07 18.89
N SER A 63 0.42 9.22 19.83
CA SER A 63 -0.42 8.15 20.38
C SER A 63 -0.99 7.20 19.31
N ILE A 64 -0.24 6.96 18.24
CA ILE A 64 -0.57 5.98 17.19
C ILE A 64 0.04 4.63 17.60
N VAL A 65 -0.80 3.62 17.84
CA VAL A 65 -0.38 2.28 18.23
C VAL A 65 -0.09 1.46 16.98
N ILE A 66 1.17 1.05 16.82
CA ILE A 66 1.63 0.28 15.66
C ILE A 66 2.26 -1.04 16.09
N GLU A 67 2.24 -2.01 15.18
CA GLU A 67 2.88 -3.32 15.32
C GLU A 67 3.61 -3.66 14.03
N ARG A 68 4.83 -4.18 14.12
CA ARG A 68 5.60 -4.61 12.94
C ARG A 68 4.91 -5.78 12.25
N VAL A 69 4.88 -5.74 10.92
CA VAL A 69 4.43 -6.88 10.12
C VAL A 69 5.56 -7.91 10.05
N PRO A 70 5.34 -9.15 10.53
CA PRO A 70 6.37 -10.19 10.49
C PRO A 70 6.85 -10.46 9.06
N ASN A 71 8.16 -10.60 8.89
CA ASN A 71 8.81 -10.94 7.61
C ASN A 71 8.61 -9.94 6.47
N VAL A 72 8.11 -8.73 6.75
CA VAL A 72 8.00 -7.65 5.76
C VAL A 72 8.76 -6.43 6.29
N PRO A 73 9.91 -6.09 5.70
CA PRO A 73 10.72 -4.99 6.19
C PRO A 73 9.97 -3.66 6.08
N HIS A 74 10.20 -2.80 7.07
CA HIS A 74 9.66 -1.44 7.13
C HIS A 74 8.13 -1.33 7.11
N ALA A 75 7.40 -2.43 7.36
CA ALA A 75 5.95 -2.49 7.34
C ALA A 75 5.35 -2.57 8.76
N PHE A 76 4.25 -1.82 8.96
CA PHE A 76 3.54 -1.73 10.22
C PHE A 76 2.03 -1.80 10.02
N THR A 77 1.36 -2.45 10.99
CA THR A 77 -0.11 -2.43 11.16
C THR A 77 -0.47 -1.39 12.19
N VAL A 78 -1.53 -0.63 11.98
CA VAL A 78 -2.05 0.36 12.93
C VAL A 78 -3.26 -0.20 13.66
N LYS A 79 -3.28 -0.05 15.00
CA LYS A 79 -4.30 -0.69 15.86
C LYS A 79 -5.44 0.25 16.30
N ASN A 80 -5.20 1.56 16.31
CA ASN A 80 -6.10 2.53 16.95
C ASN A 80 -6.41 3.76 16.10
N LYS A 81 -6.09 3.72 14.81
CA LYS A 81 -6.42 4.78 13.85
C LYS A 81 -7.02 4.19 12.60
N THR A 82 -7.92 4.94 11.98
CA THR A 82 -8.48 4.63 10.66
C THR A 82 -7.52 5.03 9.54
N GLU A 83 -7.72 4.48 8.35
CA GLU A 83 -6.97 4.88 7.15
C GLU A 83 -7.10 6.38 6.87
N ARG A 84 -8.29 6.95 7.07
CA ARG A 84 -8.55 8.37 6.87
C ARG A 84 -7.72 9.25 7.83
N GLU A 85 -7.71 8.93 9.13
CA GLU A 85 -6.92 9.66 10.12
C GLU A 85 -5.43 9.62 9.81
N LEU A 86 -4.94 8.48 9.27
CA LEU A 86 -3.55 8.33 8.86
C LEU A 86 -3.23 9.15 7.61
N LEU A 87 -4.13 9.20 6.62
CA LEU A 87 -3.98 10.04 5.43
C LEU A 87 -3.91 11.54 5.78
N GLU A 88 -4.62 11.96 6.81
CA GLU A 88 -4.63 13.34 7.32
C GLU A 88 -3.42 13.64 8.23
N SER A 89 -2.62 12.64 8.63
CA SER A 89 -1.44 12.83 9.48
C SER A 89 -0.25 13.40 8.72
N SER A 90 0.62 14.14 9.44
CA SER A 90 1.89 14.64 8.90
C SER A 90 2.79 13.52 8.40
N LEU A 91 2.79 12.36 9.05
CA LEU A 91 3.54 11.19 8.61
C LEU A 91 3.23 10.80 7.15
N CYS A 92 1.96 10.85 6.77
CA CYS A 92 1.52 10.51 5.43
C CYS A 92 1.66 11.68 4.45
N GLN A 93 1.26 12.89 4.86
CA GLN A 93 1.31 14.09 4.03
C GLN A 93 2.74 14.50 3.66
N ASP A 94 3.69 14.36 4.59
CA ASP A 94 5.09 14.64 4.36
C ASP A 94 5.83 13.46 3.69
N GLY A 95 5.13 12.33 3.41
CA GLY A 95 5.69 11.18 2.71
C GLY A 95 6.69 10.35 3.52
N TYR A 96 6.66 10.43 4.85
CA TYR A 96 7.45 9.55 5.71
C TYR A 96 6.94 8.13 5.73
N ILE A 97 5.62 7.95 5.54
CA ILE A 97 4.97 6.66 5.38
C ILE A 97 4.12 6.64 4.12
N TYR A 98 3.83 5.43 3.64
CA TYR A 98 2.87 5.20 2.56
C TYR A 98 1.87 4.13 2.98
N LEU A 99 0.57 4.45 2.94
CA LEU A 99 -0.48 3.49 3.24
C LEU A 99 -0.56 2.43 2.13
N GLN A 100 -0.33 1.18 2.49
CA GLN A 100 -0.24 0.08 1.53
C GLN A 100 -0.64 -1.23 2.20
N GLY A 101 -1.53 -1.98 1.55
CA GLY A 101 -1.87 -3.31 2.03
C GLY A 101 -0.73 -4.32 1.83
N LEU A 102 -0.61 -5.29 2.71
CA LEU A 102 0.46 -6.30 2.74
C LEU A 102 0.68 -6.97 1.37
N THR A 103 -0.40 -7.43 0.73
CA THR A 103 -0.34 -8.10 -0.58
C THR A 103 0.26 -7.21 -1.68
N SER A 104 0.14 -5.89 -1.54
CA SER A 104 0.72 -4.92 -2.48
C SER A 104 2.20 -4.65 -2.19
N MET A 105 2.67 -4.87 -0.96
CA MET A 105 4.08 -4.71 -0.58
C MET A 105 4.96 -5.85 -1.08
N ILE A 106 4.42 -7.06 -1.24
CA ILE A 106 5.17 -8.27 -1.55
C ILE A 106 5.83 -8.26 -2.94
N PRO A 107 5.14 -7.87 -4.07
CA PRO A 107 5.73 -7.95 -5.39
C PRO A 107 7.07 -7.20 -5.54
N PRO A 108 7.22 -5.94 -5.06
CA PRO A 108 8.51 -5.26 -5.10
C PRO A 108 9.62 -5.96 -4.29
N LEU A 109 9.28 -6.58 -3.16
CA LEU A 109 10.24 -7.30 -2.31
C LEU A 109 10.75 -8.59 -2.99
N VAL A 110 9.87 -9.29 -3.70
CA VAL A 110 10.24 -10.55 -4.40
C VAL A 110 11.20 -10.32 -5.56
N LEU A 111 11.21 -9.12 -6.15
CA LEU A 111 12.15 -8.76 -7.21
C LEU A 111 13.60 -8.71 -6.72
N ASN A 112 13.82 -8.55 -5.41
CA ASN A 112 15.15 -8.52 -4.79
C ASN A 112 16.11 -7.54 -5.48
N LEU A 113 15.62 -6.33 -5.73
CA LEU A 113 16.31 -5.29 -6.48
C LEU A 113 17.54 -4.78 -5.74
N VAL A 114 18.55 -4.40 -6.52
CA VAL A 114 19.74 -3.68 -6.04
C VAL A 114 19.83 -2.29 -6.68
N PRO A 115 20.47 -1.31 -6.01
CA PRO A 115 20.71 0.01 -6.59
C PRO A 115 21.42 -0.07 -7.96
N GLY A 116 20.97 0.74 -8.92
CA GLY A 116 21.54 0.80 -10.28
C GLY A 116 20.79 -0.01 -11.33
N GLU A 117 19.82 -0.83 -10.96
CA GLU A 117 19.03 -1.62 -11.91
C GLU A 117 18.04 -0.77 -12.71
N THR A 118 17.50 -1.36 -13.79
CA THR A 118 16.41 -0.80 -14.59
C THR A 118 15.16 -1.66 -14.42
N VAL A 119 14.05 -1.03 -14.06
CA VAL A 119 12.77 -1.73 -13.80
C VAL A 119 11.65 -1.16 -14.67
N LEU A 120 10.78 -2.04 -15.15
CA LEU A 120 9.56 -1.69 -15.87
C LEU A 120 8.33 -2.02 -15.03
N ASP A 121 7.54 -0.98 -14.69
CA ASP A 121 6.24 -1.12 -14.02
C ASP A 121 5.12 -0.84 -15.03
N LEU A 122 4.46 -1.89 -15.51
CA LEU A 122 3.46 -1.83 -16.59
C LEU A 122 2.07 -1.34 -16.14
N CYS A 123 1.81 -1.24 -14.83
CA CYS A 123 0.53 -0.80 -14.27
C CYS A 123 0.79 0.07 -13.04
N ALA A 124 1.51 1.19 -13.23
CA ALA A 124 2.18 1.91 -12.16
C ALA A 124 1.25 2.65 -11.19
N ALA A 125 0.18 3.26 -11.70
CA ALA A 125 -0.68 4.10 -10.87
C ALA A 125 -1.50 3.30 -9.83
N PRO A 126 -1.67 3.87 -8.63
CA PRO A 126 -1.35 5.22 -8.19
C PRO A 126 0.08 5.43 -7.69
N GLY A 127 1.03 4.49 -7.87
CA GLY A 127 2.44 4.64 -7.52
C GLY A 127 2.88 3.87 -6.27
N SER A 128 2.02 3.04 -5.69
CA SER A 128 2.34 2.31 -4.45
C SER A 128 3.52 1.36 -4.59
N LYS A 129 3.58 0.58 -5.67
CA LYS A 129 4.70 -0.32 -5.96
C LYS A 129 5.88 0.43 -6.54
N THR A 130 5.63 1.35 -7.47
CA THR A 130 6.65 2.19 -8.11
C THR A 130 7.49 2.95 -7.08
N SER A 131 6.85 3.60 -6.10
CA SER A 131 7.57 4.31 -5.04
C SER A 131 8.29 3.37 -4.05
N GLN A 132 7.79 2.14 -3.86
CA GLN A 132 8.49 1.13 -3.09
C GLN A 132 9.73 0.62 -3.83
N LEU A 133 9.64 0.41 -5.15
CA LEU A 133 10.78 0.03 -6.00
C LEU A 133 11.87 1.10 -5.92
N ALA A 134 11.50 2.39 -6.06
CA ALA A 134 12.45 3.50 -5.95
C ALA A 134 13.16 3.53 -4.58
N ALA A 135 12.43 3.22 -3.50
CA ALA A 135 13.00 3.15 -2.15
C ALA A 135 13.96 1.94 -2.00
N LEU A 136 13.61 0.78 -2.53
CA LEU A 136 14.48 -0.41 -2.53
C LEU A 136 15.75 -0.20 -3.35
N MET A 137 15.67 0.58 -4.42
CA MET A 137 16.80 0.95 -5.27
C MET A 137 17.56 2.18 -4.76
N GLU A 138 17.20 2.74 -3.60
CA GLU A 138 17.82 3.94 -3.02
C GLU A 138 17.87 5.14 -3.99
N ASN A 139 16.86 5.28 -4.86
CA ASN A 139 16.86 6.25 -5.97
C ASN A 139 18.08 6.14 -6.91
N GLN A 140 18.63 4.95 -7.10
CA GLN A 140 19.72 4.70 -8.03
C GLN A 140 19.26 3.74 -9.14
N GLY A 141 19.49 4.10 -10.42
CA GLY A 141 19.02 3.36 -11.58
C GLY A 141 17.88 4.05 -12.32
N GLU A 142 16.99 3.29 -12.95
CA GLU A 142 15.83 3.81 -13.69
C GLU A 142 14.59 2.96 -13.45
N ILE A 143 13.44 3.60 -13.27
CA ILE A 143 12.11 2.94 -13.30
C ILE A 143 11.30 3.56 -14.44
N VAL A 144 10.88 2.75 -15.39
CA VAL A 144 9.91 3.13 -16.42
C VAL A 144 8.52 2.74 -15.93
N ALA A 145 7.69 3.73 -15.62
CA ALA A 145 6.35 3.55 -15.06
C ALA A 145 5.29 3.82 -16.14
N VAL A 146 4.57 2.78 -16.57
CA VAL A 146 3.56 2.87 -17.62
C VAL A 146 2.17 2.94 -17.01
N GLU A 147 1.38 3.91 -17.45
CA GLU A 147 -0.04 4.04 -17.10
C GLU A 147 -0.79 4.70 -18.26
N LYS A 148 -1.92 4.11 -18.66
CA LYS A 148 -2.69 4.62 -19.81
C LYS A 148 -3.73 5.69 -19.47
N ASP A 149 -4.22 5.70 -18.25
CA ASP A 149 -5.26 6.65 -17.83
C ASP A 149 -4.62 7.97 -17.37
N PRO A 150 -4.95 9.12 -18.02
CA PRO A 150 -4.34 10.40 -17.67
C PRO A 150 -4.62 10.85 -16.24
N VAL A 151 -5.80 10.56 -15.70
CA VAL A 151 -6.15 10.92 -14.31
C VAL A 151 -5.33 10.09 -13.33
N ARG A 152 -5.11 8.81 -13.64
CA ARG A 152 -4.25 7.95 -12.83
C ARG A 152 -2.78 8.32 -12.96
N CYS A 153 -2.32 8.80 -14.14
CA CYS A 153 -0.97 9.37 -14.30
C CYS A 153 -0.74 10.56 -13.35
N GLN A 154 -1.73 11.45 -13.19
CA GLN A 154 -1.62 12.57 -12.25
C GLN A 154 -1.48 12.08 -10.79
N LYS A 155 -2.24 11.07 -10.39
CA LYS A 155 -2.11 10.45 -9.06
C LYS A 155 -0.74 9.80 -8.87
N LEU A 156 -0.23 9.13 -9.90
CA LEU A 156 1.11 8.55 -9.90
C LEU A 156 2.16 9.65 -9.69
N THR A 157 2.13 10.72 -10.49
CA THR A 157 3.05 11.86 -10.36
C THR A 157 3.04 12.42 -8.94
N HIS A 158 1.86 12.72 -8.40
CA HIS A 158 1.70 13.23 -7.05
C HIS A 158 2.29 12.29 -5.98
N THR A 159 2.02 10.99 -6.10
CA THR A 159 2.59 9.99 -5.19
C THR A 159 4.12 10.00 -5.23
N LEU A 160 4.71 10.01 -6.43
CA LEU A 160 6.16 10.00 -6.61
C LEU A 160 6.82 11.26 -6.05
N GLU A 161 6.19 12.43 -6.21
CA GLU A 161 6.65 13.71 -5.67
C GLU A 161 6.70 13.69 -4.13
N ILE A 162 5.59 13.26 -3.48
CA ILE A 162 5.51 13.13 -2.01
C ILE A 162 6.53 12.12 -1.50
N GLN A 163 6.64 10.97 -2.16
CA GLN A 163 7.53 9.88 -1.77
C GLN A 163 9.00 10.14 -2.16
N LYS A 164 9.30 11.24 -2.88
CA LYS A 164 10.65 11.57 -3.36
C LYS A 164 11.30 10.50 -4.23
N SER A 165 10.50 9.85 -5.06
CA SER A 165 10.95 8.82 -6.00
C SER A 165 11.47 9.49 -7.28
N THR A 166 12.76 9.77 -7.35
CA THR A 166 13.36 10.64 -8.39
C THR A 166 13.82 9.90 -9.65
N ILE A 167 13.95 8.57 -9.60
CA ILE A 167 14.44 7.75 -10.72
C ILE A 167 13.33 7.24 -11.63
N VAL A 168 12.11 7.79 -11.50
CA VAL A 168 10.93 7.29 -12.21
C VAL A 168 10.63 8.15 -13.43
N ARG A 169 10.59 7.52 -14.59
CA ARG A 169 10.10 8.11 -15.84
C ARG A 169 8.70 7.57 -16.15
N ILE A 170 7.71 8.46 -16.15
CA ILE A 170 6.31 8.09 -16.46
C ILE A 170 6.11 8.07 -17.97
N VAL A 171 5.47 7.01 -18.47
CA VAL A 171 5.05 6.85 -19.86
C VAL A 171 3.55 6.66 -19.89
N SER A 172 2.83 7.63 -20.51
CA SER A 172 1.38 7.52 -20.71
C SER A 172 1.11 6.71 -21.98
N ALA A 173 0.88 5.40 -21.80
CA ALA A 173 0.64 4.46 -22.89
C ALA A 173 -0.15 3.24 -22.40
N ASP A 174 -0.77 2.52 -23.33
CA ASP A 174 -1.25 1.17 -23.09
C ASP A 174 -0.03 0.21 -23.08
N ALA A 175 0.07 -0.62 -22.07
CA ALA A 175 1.15 -1.60 -21.92
C ALA A 175 0.90 -2.93 -22.67
N ALA A 176 -0.28 -3.06 -23.32
CA ALA A 176 -0.68 -4.24 -24.09
C ALA A 176 -0.25 -4.13 -25.56
#